data_b382e17073ed8eb8543e79cf6863313a
#
_entry.id   b382e17073ed8eb8543e79cf6863313a
#
_cell.length_a   1.000
_cell.length_b   1.000
_cell.length_c   1.000
_cell.angle_alpha   90.00
_cell.angle_beta   90.00
_cell.angle_gamma   90.00
#
_symmetry.space_group_name_H-M   'P 1'
#
loop_
_entity.id
_entity.type
_entity.pdbx_description
1 polymer ?
#
loop_
_entity_poly.entity_id
_entity_poly.type
_entity_poly.pdbx_seq_one_letter_code
_entity_poly.pdbx_strand_id
1 'polypeptide(L)'
;MKPMKNLLLMGLLSALGAGGALAAERSHFTHFITRDGAALKDGDKVFRFAGIHAPELHRIEDDARGPCRADPRGWGQYFKWPTAQEQQNWIQAMVQTGAKAQRVYVLSVQQEFDKACGRETHILAPETADGMPRLNEKAMRVYDNMIAEADKQGLRLILPFIDHWWWWGGREQLAAFYHEKAEDFYRTDSKTFKAYLDVIRQVITRTNTVTGRAYYDEKAIMAWETGNELEDTNADFLHQTAAWIKKWAPHQLVVDGTYKKINSFALTDPNVDIVSNHYYTNADNNHPGQVTQDLRAVGGQKVYLVGEFGLLPADQLNAIMQSIVHSDVNGAQAAG
;
A
#
# COMPACT_ATOMS: atom_id res chain seq x y z
N MET A 1 64.25 28.45 51.12
CA MET A 1 63.66 27.21 50.63
C MET A 1 62.14 27.40 50.54
N LYS A 2 61.61 27.54 49.33
CA LYS A 2 60.14 27.62 49.10
C LYS A 2 59.75 26.38 48.30
N PRO A 3 58.64 25.70 48.61
CA PRO A 3 58.18 24.56 47.81
C PRO A 3 57.31 25.04 46.61
N MET A 4 57.57 24.44 45.48
CA MET A 4 56.82 24.57 44.22
C MET A 4 55.48 23.89 44.37
N LYS A 5 54.42 24.61 43.98
CA LYS A 5 53.08 24.06 43.85
C LYS A 5 52.88 23.50 42.44
N ASN A 6 52.66 22.19 42.34
CA ASN A 6 52.24 21.52 41.11
C ASN A 6 50.77 21.85 40.82
N LEU A 7 50.52 22.46 39.68
CA LEU A 7 49.17 22.68 39.13
C LEU A 7 48.83 21.52 38.20
N LEU A 8 47.90 20.68 38.63
CA LEU A 8 47.35 19.61 37.82
C LEU A 8 46.26 20.21 36.90
N LEU A 9 46.52 20.23 35.61
CA LEU A 9 45.56 20.62 34.59
C LEU A 9 44.72 19.39 34.22
N MET A 10 43.48 19.33 34.69
CA MET A 10 42.47 18.33 34.28
C MET A 10 41.91 18.74 32.90
N GLY A 11 42.34 18.07 31.87
CA GLY A 11 41.74 18.21 30.53
C GLY A 11 40.40 17.48 30.49
N LEU A 12 39.29 18.22 30.35
CA LEU A 12 38.00 17.67 29.99
C LEU A 12 38.02 17.22 28.51
N LEU A 13 38.10 15.94 28.25
CA LEU A 13 37.76 15.38 26.94
C LEU A 13 36.24 15.37 26.78
N SER A 14 35.67 16.33 26.07
CA SER A 14 34.33 16.29 25.55
C SER A 14 34.28 15.29 24.38
N ALA A 15 33.80 14.09 24.65
CA ALA A 15 33.45 13.14 23.60
C ALA A 15 32.18 13.66 22.86
N LEU A 16 32.39 14.33 21.74
CA LEU A 16 31.38 14.59 20.74
C LEU A 16 31.01 13.25 20.13
N GLY A 17 29.90 12.67 20.60
CA GLY A 17 29.26 11.55 19.94
C GLY A 17 28.81 12.00 18.55
N ALA A 18 29.59 11.70 17.54
CA ALA A 18 29.17 11.75 16.16
C ALA A 18 28.14 10.64 15.96
N GLY A 19 26.85 10.99 16.10
CA GLY A 19 25.76 10.19 15.56
C GLY A 19 25.92 10.19 14.05
N GLY A 20 26.63 9.20 13.52
CA GLY A 20 26.73 9.00 12.09
C GLY A 20 25.32 8.70 11.56
N ALA A 21 24.74 9.64 10.81
CA ALA A 21 23.61 9.34 9.97
C ALA A 21 24.05 8.20 9.04
N LEU A 22 23.44 7.03 9.16
CA LEU A 22 23.65 5.95 8.21
C LEU A 22 23.35 6.53 6.81
N ALA A 23 24.33 6.47 5.91
CA ALA A 23 24.11 6.88 4.54
C ALA A 23 23.01 5.99 3.95
N ALA A 24 22.03 6.62 3.28
CA ALA A 24 20.93 5.89 2.67
C ALA A 24 21.47 4.83 1.70
N GLU A 25 20.99 3.61 1.80
CA GLU A 25 21.41 2.50 0.97
C GLU A 25 21.03 2.75 -0.49
N ARG A 26 21.89 2.40 -1.44
CA ARG A 26 21.60 2.63 -2.86
C ARG A 26 20.52 1.68 -3.33
N SER A 27 19.48 2.21 -3.96
CA SER A 27 18.41 1.41 -4.56
C SER A 27 18.93 0.51 -5.69
N HIS A 28 18.36 -0.68 -5.80
CA HIS A 28 18.51 -1.58 -6.96
C HIS A 28 18.04 -0.91 -8.25
N PHE A 29 17.00 -0.10 -8.17
CA PHE A 29 16.40 0.55 -9.32
C PHE A 29 17.07 1.88 -9.65
N THR A 30 17.24 2.16 -10.94
CA THR A 30 17.79 3.44 -11.44
C THR A 30 16.70 4.49 -11.67
N HIS A 31 15.49 4.07 -12.05
CA HIS A 31 14.37 4.95 -12.39
C HIS A 31 13.14 4.68 -11.52
N PHE A 32 12.30 5.68 -11.36
CA PHE A 32 10.90 5.45 -11.02
C PHE A 32 10.16 4.88 -12.24
N ILE A 33 9.10 4.12 -12.00
CA ILE A 33 8.17 3.79 -13.09
C ILE A 33 7.39 5.04 -13.45
N THR A 34 7.27 5.31 -14.73
CA THR A 34 6.53 6.47 -15.25
C THR A 34 5.39 6.02 -16.17
N ARG A 35 4.49 6.93 -16.46
CA ARG A 35 3.41 6.74 -17.41
C ARG A 35 3.69 7.53 -18.70
N ASP A 36 3.49 6.87 -19.83
CA ASP A 36 3.55 7.47 -21.17
C ASP A 36 2.26 7.07 -21.91
N GLY A 37 1.27 7.98 -21.94
CA GLY A 37 -0.07 7.68 -22.43
C GLY A 37 -0.72 6.55 -21.60
N ALA A 38 -1.05 5.44 -22.24
CA ALA A 38 -1.61 4.24 -21.62
C ALA A 38 -0.55 3.20 -21.25
N ALA A 39 0.73 3.50 -21.40
CA ALA A 39 1.82 2.56 -21.12
C ALA A 39 2.58 2.92 -19.86
N LEU A 40 3.09 1.89 -19.16
CA LEU A 40 4.09 2.04 -18.11
C LEU A 40 5.50 1.96 -18.72
N LYS A 41 6.44 2.73 -18.16
CA LYS A 41 7.85 2.75 -18.58
C LYS A 41 8.77 2.59 -17.38
N ASP A 42 9.87 1.85 -17.58
CA ASP A 42 11.05 1.84 -16.72
C ASP A 42 12.23 2.44 -17.50
N GLY A 43 12.50 3.72 -17.27
CA GLY A 43 13.31 4.51 -18.20
C GLY A 43 12.66 4.54 -19.58
N ASP A 44 13.39 4.16 -20.62
CA ASP A 44 12.88 4.14 -22.00
C ASP A 44 12.16 2.84 -22.38
N LYS A 45 12.13 1.84 -21.49
CA LYS A 45 11.58 0.52 -21.78
C LYS A 45 10.12 0.43 -21.34
N VAL A 46 9.29 -0.20 -22.20
CA VAL A 46 7.92 -0.56 -21.81
C VAL A 46 7.96 -1.51 -20.62
N PHE A 47 7.18 -1.20 -19.59
CA PHE A 47 7.03 -2.02 -18.39
C PHE A 47 5.65 -2.68 -18.39
N ARG A 48 5.63 -4.01 -18.44
CA ARG A 48 4.44 -4.85 -18.24
C ARG A 48 4.76 -5.91 -17.21
N PHE A 49 3.77 -6.29 -16.42
CA PHE A 49 3.96 -7.29 -15.37
C PHE A 49 2.72 -8.16 -15.16
N ALA A 50 2.98 -9.34 -14.61
CA ALA A 50 1.98 -10.20 -14.00
C ALA A 50 2.55 -10.70 -12.67
N GLY A 51 1.69 -11.01 -11.73
CA GLY A 51 2.07 -11.51 -10.41
C GLY A 51 0.89 -12.09 -9.67
N ILE A 52 1.09 -12.37 -8.41
CA ILE A 52 0.06 -12.84 -7.49
C ILE A 52 -0.16 -11.74 -6.45
N HIS A 53 -1.40 -11.36 -6.20
CA HIS A 53 -1.73 -10.44 -5.11
C HIS A 53 -1.27 -11.04 -3.78
N ALA A 54 -0.46 -10.29 -3.01
CA ALA A 54 0.18 -10.79 -1.79
C ALA A 54 -0.30 -10.02 -0.56
N PRO A 55 -1.52 -10.27 -0.06
CA PRO A 55 -2.05 -9.60 1.11
C PRO A 55 -1.19 -9.82 2.35
N GLU A 56 -0.58 -11.00 2.46
CA GLU A 56 0.12 -11.45 3.65
C GLU A 56 1.58 -10.98 3.76
N LEU A 57 2.07 -10.23 2.77
CA LEU A 57 3.48 -9.83 2.75
C LEU A 57 3.86 -8.89 3.91
N HIS A 58 2.90 -8.21 4.51
CA HIS A 58 3.15 -7.35 5.68
C HIS A 58 2.22 -7.61 6.88
N ARG A 59 1.20 -8.48 6.75
CA ARG A 59 0.33 -8.91 7.85
C ARG A 59 -0.35 -10.22 7.45
N ILE A 60 -0.01 -11.29 8.14
CA ILE A 60 -0.52 -12.64 7.83
C ILE A 60 -1.83 -12.88 8.57
N GLU A 61 -2.86 -13.32 7.83
CA GLU A 61 -4.09 -13.87 8.40
C GLU A 61 -3.87 -15.34 8.79
N ASP A 62 -4.25 -15.70 10.00
CA ASP A 62 -4.15 -17.08 10.50
C ASP A 62 -5.47 -17.44 11.23
N ASP A 63 -6.43 -17.92 10.47
CA ASP A 63 -7.77 -18.23 10.97
C ASP A 63 -7.80 -19.38 11.98
N ALA A 64 -6.81 -20.26 11.96
CA ALA A 64 -6.78 -21.43 12.83
C ALA A 64 -6.41 -21.11 14.27
N ARG A 65 -5.87 -19.91 14.53
CA ARG A 65 -5.27 -19.55 15.81
C ARG A 65 -5.77 -18.20 16.27
N GLY A 66 -6.22 -18.12 17.49
CA GLY A 66 -6.58 -16.85 18.10
C GLY A 66 -7.74 -16.96 19.07
N PRO A 67 -7.76 -16.08 20.08
CA PRO A 67 -8.75 -16.12 21.15
C PRO A 67 -10.12 -15.59 20.72
N CYS A 68 -10.19 -14.85 19.60
CA CYS A 68 -11.39 -14.18 19.16
C CYS A 68 -11.68 -14.39 17.68
N ARG A 69 -12.95 -14.57 17.37
CA ARG A 69 -13.46 -14.43 16.03
C ARG A 69 -13.75 -12.96 15.74
N ALA A 70 -13.01 -12.38 14.82
CA ALA A 70 -13.20 -11.00 14.43
C ALA A 70 -14.35 -10.80 13.45
N ASP A 71 -14.61 -11.80 12.61
CA ASP A 71 -15.71 -11.82 11.64
C ASP A 71 -16.70 -12.94 11.98
N PRO A 72 -18.02 -12.66 12.06
CA PRO A 72 -19.05 -13.70 12.22
C PRO A 72 -19.00 -14.80 11.16
N ARG A 73 -18.48 -14.51 9.97
CA ARG A 73 -18.28 -15.48 8.89
C ARG A 73 -17.07 -16.38 9.10
N GLY A 74 -16.20 -16.06 10.07
CA GLY A 74 -15.01 -16.82 10.39
C GLY A 74 -13.70 -16.29 9.80
N TRP A 75 -13.72 -15.17 9.09
CA TRP A 75 -12.53 -14.55 8.53
C TRP A 75 -11.88 -13.57 9.51
N GLY A 76 -10.58 -13.31 9.34
CA GLY A 76 -9.86 -12.30 10.10
C GLY A 76 -9.81 -12.55 11.61
N GLN A 77 -9.79 -13.82 12.03
CA GLN A 77 -9.83 -14.18 13.45
C GLN A 77 -8.54 -13.84 14.17
N TYR A 78 -7.42 -14.06 13.52
CA TYR A 78 -6.10 -13.85 14.07
C TYR A 78 -5.15 -13.29 13.02
N PHE A 79 -4.33 -12.34 13.43
CA PHE A 79 -3.33 -11.74 12.55
C PHE A 79 -1.98 -11.72 13.24
N LYS A 80 -0.92 -11.99 12.48
CA LYS A 80 0.46 -11.90 12.94
C LYS A 80 1.31 -11.09 11.94
N TRP A 81 2.42 -10.56 12.44
CA TRP A 81 3.41 -9.94 11.57
C TRP A 81 4.31 -11.03 10.99
N PRO A 82 4.62 -10.99 9.69
CA PRO A 82 5.64 -11.85 9.11
C PRO A 82 7.01 -11.51 9.68
N THR A 83 7.87 -12.50 9.77
CA THR A 83 9.28 -12.30 10.03
C THR A 83 10.00 -11.76 8.78
N ALA A 84 11.17 -11.15 8.96
CA ALA A 84 11.99 -10.71 7.83
C ALA A 84 12.35 -11.87 6.88
N GLN A 85 12.56 -13.08 7.42
CA GLN A 85 12.85 -14.25 6.60
C GLN A 85 11.64 -14.73 5.78
N GLU A 86 10.43 -14.67 6.34
CA GLU A 86 9.19 -14.98 5.59
C GLU A 86 8.99 -14.00 4.45
N GLN A 87 9.18 -12.70 4.68
CA GLN A 87 9.10 -11.68 3.64
C GLN A 87 10.16 -11.90 2.54
N GLN A 88 11.41 -12.16 2.92
CA GLN A 88 12.48 -12.45 1.98
C GLN A 88 12.15 -13.66 1.10
N ASN A 89 11.72 -14.76 1.69
CA ASN A 89 11.39 -15.99 0.97
C ASN A 89 10.20 -15.78 0.01
N TRP A 90 9.19 -15.05 0.45
CA TRP A 90 8.01 -14.72 -0.37
C TRP A 90 8.40 -13.89 -1.60
N ILE A 91 9.14 -12.78 -1.39
CA ILE A 91 9.59 -11.91 -2.47
C ILE A 91 10.51 -12.68 -3.43
N GLN A 92 11.43 -13.50 -2.90
CA GLN A 92 12.29 -14.34 -3.73
C GLN A 92 11.47 -15.31 -4.59
N ALA A 93 10.47 -15.97 -4.04
CA ALA A 93 9.60 -16.86 -4.79
C ALA A 93 8.87 -16.12 -5.92
N MET A 94 8.36 -14.91 -5.65
CA MET A 94 7.70 -14.08 -6.67
C MET A 94 8.67 -13.69 -7.80
N VAL A 95 9.84 -13.21 -7.47
CA VAL A 95 10.86 -12.84 -8.47
C VAL A 95 11.26 -14.05 -9.32
N GLN A 96 11.39 -15.22 -8.73
CA GLN A 96 11.70 -16.48 -9.45
C GLN A 96 10.60 -16.89 -10.44
N THR A 97 9.35 -16.51 -10.22
CA THR A 97 8.27 -16.72 -11.22
C THR A 97 8.31 -15.72 -12.38
N GLY A 98 9.21 -14.75 -12.34
CA GLY A 98 9.30 -13.66 -13.31
C GLY A 98 8.42 -12.45 -12.99
N ALA A 99 7.82 -12.40 -11.81
CA ALA A 99 7.07 -11.24 -11.37
C ALA A 99 7.98 -10.01 -11.26
N LYS A 100 7.52 -8.88 -11.79
CA LYS A 100 8.26 -7.59 -11.78
C LYS A 100 7.62 -6.58 -10.84
N ALA A 101 6.36 -6.74 -10.55
CA ALA A 101 5.62 -5.90 -9.60
C ALA A 101 4.61 -6.74 -8.82
N GLN A 102 4.37 -6.30 -7.59
CA GLN A 102 3.50 -6.95 -6.63
C GLN A 102 2.58 -5.92 -6.02
N ARG A 103 1.27 -6.18 -6.08
CA ARG A 103 0.31 -5.47 -5.25
C ARG A 103 0.21 -6.19 -3.90
N VAL A 104 0.34 -5.44 -2.82
CA VAL A 104 0.12 -5.93 -1.46
C VAL A 104 -1.27 -5.51 -0.96
N TYR A 105 -1.62 -5.90 0.27
CA TYR A 105 -2.88 -5.44 0.84
C TYR A 105 -2.73 -4.12 1.58
N VAL A 106 -3.85 -3.60 2.09
CA VAL A 106 -3.97 -2.29 2.73
C VAL A 106 -3.35 -2.24 4.12
N LEU A 107 -3.14 -1.03 4.63
CA LEU A 107 -2.86 -0.81 6.04
C LEU A 107 -4.14 -1.05 6.86
N SER A 108 -4.03 -1.90 7.89
CA SER A 108 -5.16 -2.22 8.76
C SER A 108 -5.40 -1.12 9.79
N VAL A 109 -6.66 -0.80 10.06
CA VAL A 109 -7.10 0.18 11.05
C VAL A 109 -7.54 -0.52 12.33
N GLN A 110 -7.15 0.01 13.48
CA GLN A 110 -7.50 -0.51 14.80
C GLN A 110 -9.03 -0.61 14.98
N GLN A 111 -9.46 -1.73 15.53
CA GLN A 111 -10.85 -2.02 15.86
C GLN A 111 -11.04 -2.08 17.37
N GLU A 112 -12.26 -1.87 17.83
CA GLU A 112 -12.58 -1.84 19.26
C GLU A 112 -12.17 -3.11 20.01
N PHE A 113 -12.37 -4.28 19.38
CA PHE A 113 -12.08 -5.58 19.98
C PHE A 113 -10.63 -6.07 19.78
N ASP A 114 -9.79 -5.37 19.03
CA ASP A 114 -8.42 -5.80 18.74
C ASP A 114 -7.60 -6.04 20.01
N LYS A 115 -7.71 -5.15 21.00
CA LYS A 115 -7.00 -5.29 22.25
C LYS A 115 -7.39 -6.55 23.02
N ALA A 116 -8.68 -6.85 23.07
CA ALA A 116 -9.17 -8.05 23.75
C ALA A 116 -8.77 -9.34 23.03
N CYS A 117 -8.60 -9.27 21.71
CA CYS A 117 -8.22 -10.39 20.86
C CYS A 117 -6.71 -10.51 20.63
N GLY A 118 -5.90 -9.63 21.23
CA GLY A 118 -4.44 -9.63 21.04
C GLY A 118 -4.02 -9.30 19.60
N ARG A 119 -4.85 -8.57 18.86
CA ARG A 119 -4.58 -8.19 17.47
C ARG A 119 -3.84 -6.86 17.40
N GLU A 120 -2.89 -6.77 16.49
CA GLU A 120 -2.17 -5.54 16.20
C GLU A 120 -2.49 -5.05 14.78
N THR A 121 -2.50 -3.73 14.59
CA THR A 121 -2.84 -3.08 13.33
C THR A 121 -1.81 -2.01 12.98
N HIS A 122 -1.82 -1.53 11.73
CA HIS A 122 -0.89 -0.50 11.25
C HIS A 122 -1.29 0.89 11.73
N ILE A 123 -2.59 1.18 11.76
CA ILE A 123 -3.15 2.49 12.09
C ILE A 123 -3.85 2.38 13.43
N LEU A 124 -3.38 3.15 14.40
CA LEU A 124 -3.89 3.22 15.77
C LEU A 124 -4.81 4.42 15.92
N ALA A 125 -5.77 4.29 16.84
CA ALA A 125 -6.65 5.38 17.20
C ALA A 125 -5.87 6.62 17.67
N PRO A 126 -6.46 7.83 17.48
CA PRO A 126 -5.92 9.06 18.05
C PRO A 126 -5.79 8.97 19.59
N GLU A 127 -4.83 9.70 20.15
CA GLU A 127 -4.70 9.82 21.62
C GLU A 127 -5.77 10.71 22.25
N THR A 128 -6.31 11.63 21.46
CA THR A 128 -7.38 12.54 21.87
C THR A 128 -8.50 12.53 20.84
N ALA A 129 -9.71 12.89 21.23
CA ALA A 129 -10.90 12.88 20.38
C ALA A 129 -10.78 13.73 19.09
N ASP A 130 -9.97 14.79 19.14
CA ASP A 130 -9.71 15.65 17.99
C ASP A 130 -8.33 15.41 17.34
N GLY A 131 -7.58 14.41 17.82
CA GLY A 131 -6.26 14.05 17.32
C GLY A 131 -6.33 13.32 15.98
N MET A 132 -5.16 13.14 15.35
CA MET A 132 -5.01 12.32 14.14
C MET A 132 -4.60 10.89 14.51
N PRO A 133 -4.92 9.90 13.66
CA PRO A 133 -4.47 8.53 13.83
C PRO A 133 -2.93 8.47 13.86
N ARG A 134 -2.40 7.43 14.46
CA ARG A 134 -0.96 7.21 14.55
C ARG A 134 -0.57 5.91 13.87
N LEU A 135 0.60 5.88 13.30
CA LEU A 135 1.17 4.64 12.79
C LEU A 135 1.74 3.80 13.94
N ASN A 136 1.47 2.50 13.91
CA ASN A 136 2.09 1.53 14.81
C ASN A 136 3.53 1.27 14.35
N GLU A 137 4.50 1.74 15.11
CA GLU A 137 5.92 1.64 14.74
C GLU A 137 6.38 0.18 14.56
N LYS A 138 5.85 -0.76 15.34
CA LYS A 138 6.15 -2.19 15.18
C LYS A 138 5.69 -2.70 13.82
N ALA A 139 4.48 -2.37 13.41
CA ALA A 139 3.92 -2.72 12.12
C ALA A 139 4.69 -2.05 10.98
N MET A 140 5.03 -0.77 11.15
CA MET A 140 5.75 -0.03 10.13
C MET A 140 7.20 -0.51 9.93
N ARG A 141 7.84 -1.08 10.93
CA ARG A 141 9.15 -1.76 10.73
C ARG A 141 9.04 -3.02 9.87
N VAL A 142 7.95 -3.75 9.97
CA VAL A 142 7.65 -4.87 9.07
C VAL A 142 7.44 -4.37 7.65
N TYR A 143 6.75 -3.25 7.51
CA TYR A 143 6.52 -2.58 6.24
C TYR A 143 7.82 -2.02 5.63
N ASP A 144 8.69 -1.42 6.45
CA ASP A 144 10.04 -0.97 6.07
C ASP A 144 10.86 -2.13 5.48
N ASN A 145 10.87 -3.29 6.15
CA ASN A 145 11.61 -4.46 5.70
C ASN A 145 11.06 -5.03 4.40
N MET A 146 9.73 -5.06 4.23
CA MET A 146 9.10 -5.46 2.97
C MET A 146 9.58 -4.60 1.79
N ILE A 147 9.58 -3.28 1.96
CA ILE A 147 10.01 -2.35 0.91
C ILE A 147 11.52 -2.51 0.61
N ALA A 148 12.33 -2.62 1.66
CA ALA A 148 13.77 -2.81 1.52
C ALA A 148 14.12 -4.12 0.80
N GLU A 149 13.44 -5.21 1.15
CA GLU A 149 13.69 -6.50 0.53
C GLU A 149 13.18 -6.55 -0.91
N ALA A 150 12.03 -5.90 -1.20
CA ALA A 150 11.53 -5.73 -2.56
C ALA A 150 12.51 -4.93 -3.44
N ASP A 151 13.05 -3.82 -2.91
CA ASP A 151 14.09 -3.03 -3.59
C ASP A 151 15.31 -3.89 -3.91
N LYS A 152 15.83 -4.61 -2.92
CA LYS A 152 17.02 -5.45 -3.05
C LYS A 152 16.87 -6.56 -4.07
N GLN A 153 15.68 -7.19 -4.16
CA GLN A 153 15.41 -8.30 -5.06
C GLN A 153 14.87 -7.87 -6.43
N GLY A 154 14.67 -6.58 -6.67
CA GLY A 154 14.21 -6.05 -7.95
C GLY A 154 12.70 -6.21 -8.19
N LEU A 155 11.89 -6.20 -7.13
CA LEU A 155 10.42 -6.26 -7.19
C LEU A 155 9.82 -4.86 -6.95
N ARG A 156 8.97 -4.38 -7.85
CA ARG A 156 8.19 -3.15 -7.64
C ARG A 156 6.97 -3.44 -6.78
N LEU A 157 6.49 -2.44 -6.05
CA LEU A 157 5.33 -2.54 -5.16
C LEU A 157 4.24 -1.55 -5.56
N ILE A 158 2.99 -2.00 -5.46
CA ILE A 158 1.78 -1.19 -5.48
C ILE A 158 1.19 -1.26 -4.07
N LEU A 159 1.05 -0.11 -3.42
CA LEU A 159 0.73 0.00 -2.01
C LEU A 159 -0.61 0.71 -1.80
N PRO A 160 -1.72 -0.01 -1.56
CA PRO A 160 -3.01 0.57 -1.22
C PRO A 160 -3.04 1.03 0.25
N PHE A 161 -3.74 2.16 0.52
CA PHE A 161 -3.76 2.75 1.85
C PHE A 161 -4.78 2.15 2.79
N ILE A 162 -6.03 2.01 2.37
CA ILE A 162 -7.16 1.66 3.24
C ILE A 162 -8.13 0.71 2.57
N ASP A 163 -8.85 -0.09 3.36
CA ASP A 163 -9.87 -0.99 2.87
C ASP A 163 -11.25 -0.35 2.86
N HIS A 164 -12.06 -0.71 1.85
CA HIS A 164 -13.48 -0.51 1.91
C HIS A 164 -14.12 -1.39 3.00
N TRP A 165 -13.59 -2.60 3.15
CA TRP A 165 -14.14 -3.65 4.00
C TRP A 165 -13.63 -3.53 5.43
N TRP A 166 -14.47 -3.96 6.37
CA TRP A 166 -14.20 -3.83 7.80
C TRP A 166 -13.37 -4.99 8.39
N TRP A 167 -13.32 -6.14 7.74
CA TRP A 167 -12.73 -7.36 8.31
C TRP A 167 -11.23 -7.23 8.65
N TRP A 168 -10.50 -6.52 7.82
CA TRP A 168 -9.06 -6.21 8.02
C TRP A 168 -8.85 -5.00 8.93
N GLY A 169 -9.88 -4.17 9.08
CA GLY A 169 -9.85 -2.81 9.63
C GLY A 169 -9.68 -1.81 8.51
N GLY A 170 -10.75 -1.10 8.14
CA GLY A 170 -10.80 -0.20 6.99
C GLY A 170 -11.46 1.14 7.28
N ARG A 171 -12.12 1.72 6.26
CA ARG A 171 -12.75 3.03 6.33
C ARG A 171 -13.78 3.17 7.46
N GLU A 172 -14.52 2.10 7.72
CA GLU A 172 -15.51 2.08 8.81
C GLU A 172 -14.87 2.28 10.18
N GLN A 173 -13.75 1.60 10.44
CA GLN A 173 -13.01 1.72 11.69
C GLN A 173 -12.33 3.08 11.81
N LEU A 174 -11.86 3.64 10.69
CA LEU A 174 -11.32 5.00 10.69
C LEU A 174 -12.41 6.04 11.02
N ALA A 175 -13.62 5.88 10.46
CA ALA A 175 -14.76 6.74 10.75
C ALA A 175 -15.21 6.61 12.23
N ALA A 176 -15.17 5.40 12.77
CA ALA A 176 -15.53 5.15 14.16
C ALA A 176 -14.65 5.91 15.16
N PHE A 177 -13.39 6.22 14.86
CA PHE A 177 -12.52 7.05 15.71
C PHE A 177 -13.11 8.44 15.98
N TYR A 178 -13.93 8.94 15.05
CA TYR A 178 -14.52 10.28 15.09
C TYR A 178 -16.04 10.26 15.31
N HIS A 179 -16.62 9.11 15.60
CA HIS A 179 -18.08 8.89 15.70
C HIS A 179 -18.83 9.30 14.43
N GLU A 180 -18.15 9.19 13.28
CA GLU A 180 -18.72 9.38 11.95
C GLU A 180 -19.15 8.03 11.35
N LYS A 181 -19.97 8.08 10.30
CA LYS A 181 -20.39 6.88 9.57
C LYS A 181 -19.35 6.49 8.52
N ALA A 182 -19.37 5.23 8.10
CA ALA A 182 -18.47 4.73 7.05
C ALA A 182 -18.55 5.53 5.75
N GLU A 183 -19.74 6.03 5.39
CA GLU A 183 -19.97 6.85 4.20
C GLU A 183 -19.31 8.23 4.27
N ASP A 184 -19.12 8.76 5.49
CA ASP A 184 -18.44 10.04 5.71
C ASP A 184 -16.96 10.00 5.30
N PHE A 185 -16.39 8.82 5.16
CA PHE A 185 -15.05 8.65 4.59
C PHE A 185 -14.89 9.30 3.21
N TYR A 186 -15.93 9.26 2.38
CA TYR A 186 -15.90 9.84 1.03
C TYR A 186 -16.28 11.33 0.98
N ARG A 187 -16.60 11.92 2.12
CA ARG A 187 -16.91 13.36 2.23
C ARG A 187 -15.65 14.15 2.55
N THR A 188 -15.25 15.03 1.67
CA THR A 188 -13.98 15.78 1.79
C THR A 188 -13.96 16.81 2.91
N ASP A 189 -15.10 17.15 3.51
CA ASP A 189 -15.24 18.02 4.69
C ASP A 189 -15.22 17.25 6.03
N SER A 190 -15.35 15.91 6.02
CA SER A 190 -15.41 15.07 7.22
C SER A 190 -14.09 15.05 8.01
N LYS A 191 -14.15 14.68 9.29
CA LYS A 191 -12.96 14.41 10.10
C LYS A 191 -12.25 13.13 9.60
N THR A 192 -13.02 12.11 9.23
CA THR A 192 -12.49 10.84 8.69
C THR A 192 -11.65 11.06 7.45
N PHE A 193 -12.12 11.86 6.48
CA PHE A 193 -11.32 12.17 5.29
C PHE A 193 -10.03 12.91 5.61
N LYS A 194 -10.07 13.89 6.50
CA LYS A 194 -8.88 14.62 6.96
C LYS A 194 -7.88 13.70 7.66
N ALA A 195 -8.37 12.77 8.47
CA ALA A 195 -7.54 11.75 9.12
C ALA A 195 -6.92 10.79 8.10
N TYR A 196 -7.67 10.39 7.09
CA TYR A 196 -7.16 9.57 5.99
C TYR A 196 -6.04 10.29 5.22
N LEU A 197 -6.19 11.55 4.88
CA LEU A 197 -5.12 12.35 4.25
C LEU A 197 -3.89 12.49 5.15
N ASP A 198 -4.08 12.59 6.47
CA ASP A 198 -2.96 12.62 7.41
C ASP A 198 -2.22 11.28 7.50
N VAL A 199 -2.94 10.16 7.47
CA VAL A 199 -2.34 8.81 7.37
C VAL A 199 -1.51 8.69 6.10
N ILE A 200 -2.04 9.10 4.94
CA ILE A 200 -1.30 9.12 3.66
C ILE A 200 0.00 9.90 3.82
N ARG A 201 -0.06 11.10 4.41
CA ARG A 201 1.12 11.94 4.64
C ARG A 201 2.14 11.23 5.55
N GLN A 202 1.70 10.68 6.69
CA GLN A 202 2.58 9.98 7.62
C GLN A 202 3.31 8.81 6.94
N VAL A 203 2.59 8.03 6.12
CA VAL A 203 3.17 6.89 5.40
C VAL A 203 4.16 7.35 4.34
N ILE A 204 3.75 8.23 3.44
CA ILE A 204 4.59 8.67 2.31
C ILE A 204 5.87 9.37 2.79
N THR A 205 5.78 10.16 3.87
CA THR A 205 6.94 10.90 4.41
C THR A 205 7.77 10.11 5.41
N ARG A 206 7.40 8.85 5.70
CA ARG A 206 8.17 7.99 6.59
C ARG A 206 9.57 7.74 6.01
N THR A 207 10.58 7.80 6.87
CA THR A 207 11.91 7.29 6.55
C THR A 207 11.97 5.80 6.86
N ASN A 208 12.25 4.98 5.87
CA ASN A 208 12.47 3.55 6.01
C ASN A 208 13.65 3.28 6.95
N THR A 209 13.42 2.53 8.00
CA THR A 209 14.45 2.26 9.02
C THR A 209 15.53 1.30 8.55
N VAL A 210 15.32 0.59 7.44
CA VAL A 210 16.31 -0.33 6.85
C VAL A 210 17.16 0.38 5.80
N THR A 211 16.53 1.09 4.85
CA THR A 211 17.23 1.73 3.71
C THR A 211 17.69 3.13 4.02
N GLY A 212 17.15 3.81 5.04
CA GLY A 212 17.39 5.21 5.35
C GLY A 212 16.79 6.20 4.35
N ARG A 213 16.03 5.74 3.34
CA ARG A 213 15.33 6.59 2.36
C ARG A 213 13.91 6.90 2.83
N ALA A 214 13.40 8.07 2.48
CA ALA A 214 11.97 8.34 2.63
C ALA A 214 11.15 7.50 1.64
N TYR A 215 9.91 7.13 2.01
CA TYR A 215 9.09 6.28 1.13
C TYR A 215 8.81 6.93 -0.23
N TYR A 216 8.67 8.27 -0.29
CA TYR A 216 8.55 8.98 -1.56
C TYR A 216 9.80 8.91 -2.45
N ASP A 217 10.97 8.54 -1.90
CA ASP A 217 12.22 8.32 -2.62
C ASP A 217 12.51 6.83 -2.89
N GLU A 218 11.68 5.93 -2.38
CA GLU A 218 11.80 4.49 -2.61
C GLU A 218 11.34 4.13 -4.02
N LYS A 219 12.29 3.84 -4.91
CA LYS A 219 11.97 3.45 -6.29
C LYS A 219 11.28 2.08 -6.39
N ALA A 220 11.43 1.23 -5.39
CA ALA A 220 10.66 -0.01 -5.28
C ALA A 220 9.15 0.27 -5.19
N ILE A 221 8.74 1.39 -4.60
CA ILE A 221 7.34 1.80 -4.59
C ILE A 221 6.99 2.40 -5.95
N MET A 222 6.35 1.60 -6.79
CA MET A 222 5.92 2.00 -8.13
C MET A 222 4.72 2.94 -8.07
N ALA A 223 3.74 2.59 -7.24
CA ALA A 223 2.48 3.29 -7.16
C ALA A 223 1.87 3.23 -5.76
N TRP A 224 1.16 4.30 -5.42
CA TRP A 224 0.24 4.39 -4.29
C TRP A 224 -1.18 4.20 -4.81
N GLU A 225 -1.95 3.36 -4.14
CA GLU A 225 -3.34 3.14 -4.49
C GLU A 225 -4.25 3.76 -3.42
N THR A 226 -5.28 4.49 -3.85
CA THR A 226 -6.16 5.23 -2.93
C THR A 226 -6.86 4.33 -1.90
N GLY A 227 -7.00 3.06 -2.19
CA GLY A 227 -7.49 2.05 -1.26
C GLY A 227 -7.92 0.80 -1.99
N ASN A 228 -8.33 -0.21 -1.23
CA ASN A 228 -8.84 -1.45 -1.77
C ASN A 228 -10.36 -1.37 -1.95
N GLU A 229 -10.81 -1.60 -3.17
CA GLU A 229 -12.23 -1.79 -3.51
C GLU A 229 -13.17 -0.66 -3.03
N LEU A 230 -12.75 0.59 -3.16
CA LEU A 230 -13.52 1.77 -2.73
C LEU A 230 -14.74 2.00 -3.62
N GLU A 231 -15.86 1.34 -3.31
CA GLU A 231 -17.07 1.29 -4.16
C GLU A 231 -17.74 2.65 -4.37
N ASP A 232 -17.73 3.51 -3.34
CA ASP A 232 -18.46 4.79 -3.32
C ASP A 232 -17.57 6.00 -3.66
N THR A 233 -16.41 5.76 -4.27
CA THR A 233 -15.51 6.82 -4.73
C THR A 233 -16.27 7.83 -5.60
N ASN A 234 -16.18 9.12 -5.24
CA ASN A 234 -16.68 10.24 -6.02
C ASN A 234 -15.55 11.12 -6.54
N ALA A 235 -15.86 12.05 -7.43
CA ALA A 235 -14.87 12.87 -8.11
C ALA A 235 -14.05 13.74 -7.14
N ASP A 236 -14.69 14.37 -6.15
CA ASP A 236 -14.02 15.27 -5.19
C ASP A 236 -13.08 14.48 -4.28
N PHE A 237 -13.52 13.32 -3.78
CA PHE A 237 -12.71 12.41 -2.97
C PHE A 237 -11.45 11.97 -3.73
N LEU A 238 -11.64 11.47 -4.96
CA LEU A 238 -10.52 10.97 -5.77
C LEU A 238 -9.54 12.09 -6.11
N HIS A 239 -10.06 13.23 -6.58
CA HIS A 239 -9.23 14.37 -6.95
C HIS A 239 -8.35 14.85 -5.78
N GLN A 240 -8.97 15.08 -4.62
CA GLN A 240 -8.22 15.56 -3.44
C GLN A 240 -7.23 14.53 -2.93
N THR A 241 -7.61 13.24 -2.90
CA THR A 241 -6.71 12.16 -2.48
C THR A 241 -5.51 12.04 -3.43
N ALA A 242 -5.75 11.98 -4.73
CA ALA A 242 -4.70 11.86 -5.73
C ALA A 242 -3.77 13.08 -5.74
N ALA A 243 -4.32 14.30 -5.64
CA ALA A 243 -3.55 15.53 -5.54
C ALA A 243 -2.68 15.55 -4.26
N TRP A 244 -3.21 15.03 -3.13
CA TRP A 244 -2.48 14.93 -1.88
C TRP A 244 -1.32 13.93 -1.98
N ILE A 245 -1.53 12.77 -2.60
CA ILE A 245 -0.48 11.80 -2.86
C ILE A 245 0.61 12.43 -3.73
N LYS A 246 0.25 13.05 -4.86
CA LYS A 246 1.21 13.70 -5.77
C LYS A 246 1.98 14.85 -5.12
N LYS A 247 1.38 15.54 -4.18
CA LYS A 247 2.07 16.59 -3.40
C LYS A 247 3.26 16.03 -2.61
N TRP A 248 3.12 14.84 -2.03
CA TRP A 248 4.13 14.23 -1.18
C TRP A 248 5.04 13.25 -1.93
N ALA A 249 4.53 12.60 -2.97
CA ALA A 249 5.24 11.60 -3.77
C ALA A 249 5.14 11.90 -5.28
N PRO A 250 5.72 13.01 -5.77
CA PRO A 250 5.53 13.49 -7.15
C PRO A 250 6.06 12.54 -8.23
N HIS A 251 6.99 11.66 -7.88
CA HIS A 251 7.62 10.74 -8.82
C HIS A 251 6.96 9.34 -8.86
N GLN A 252 6.11 9.04 -7.90
CA GLN A 252 5.41 7.76 -7.84
C GLN A 252 4.01 7.88 -8.45
N LEU A 253 3.53 6.78 -9.01
CA LEU A 253 2.23 6.74 -9.68
C LEU A 253 1.08 6.67 -8.67
N VAL A 254 -0.12 7.08 -9.12
CA VAL A 254 -1.35 6.99 -8.34
C VAL A 254 -2.34 6.09 -9.05
N VAL A 255 -2.83 5.07 -8.33
CA VAL A 255 -3.89 4.16 -8.77
C VAL A 255 -5.22 4.58 -8.14
N ASP A 256 -6.26 4.68 -8.95
CA ASP A 256 -7.64 4.71 -8.47
C ASP A 256 -8.04 3.32 -7.98
N GLY A 257 -8.24 3.18 -6.67
CA GLY A 257 -8.63 1.94 -6.00
C GLY A 257 -10.13 1.65 -6.03
N THR A 258 -10.86 2.22 -6.98
CA THR A 258 -12.30 1.96 -7.17
C THR A 258 -12.52 0.50 -7.61
N TYR A 259 -13.68 -0.05 -7.23
CA TYR A 259 -14.11 -1.40 -7.51
C TYR A 259 -15.41 -1.43 -8.33
N LYS A 260 -15.61 -2.47 -9.10
CA LYS A 260 -16.79 -2.77 -9.94
C LYS A 260 -16.96 -1.92 -11.21
N LYS A 261 -16.31 -0.78 -11.31
CA LYS A 261 -16.51 0.14 -12.46
C LYS A 261 -15.26 0.99 -12.72
N ILE A 262 -15.13 1.44 -13.94
CA ILE A 262 -14.17 2.49 -14.32
C ILE A 262 -14.89 3.83 -14.25
N ASN A 263 -14.45 4.70 -13.36
CA ASN A 263 -15.01 6.04 -13.20
C ASN A 263 -14.50 6.99 -14.28
N SER A 264 -15.42 7.66 -14.99
CA SER A 264 -15.05 8.63 -16.04
C SER A 264 -14.23 9.80 -15.50
N PHE A 265 -14.48 10.25 -14.26
CA PHE A 265 -13.71 11.31 -13.64
C PHE A 265 -12.27 10.89 -13.32
N ALA A 266 -12.02 9.60 -13.05
CA ALA A 266 -10.66 9.09 -12.88
C ALA A 266 -9.85 9.16 -14.18
N LEU A 267 -10.49 8.95 -15.33
CA LEU A 267 -9.84 9.03 -16.64
C LEU A 267 -9.35 10.44 -16.99
N THR A 268 -10.02 11.47 -16.49
CA THR A 268 -9.72 12.88 -16.77
C THR A 268 -8.90 13.57 -15.67
N ASP A 269 -8.79 12.99 -14.47
CA ASP A 269 -8.04 13.60 -13.38
C ASP A 269 -6.52 13.58 -13.67
N PRO A 270 -5.84 14.74 -13.64
CA PRO A 270 -4.42 14.83 -13.98
C PRO A 270 -3.50 14.11 -12.96
N ASN A 271 -3.96 13.90 -11.73
CA ASN A 271 -3.18 13.29 -10.66
C ASN A 271 -3.33 11.76 -10.60
N VAL A 272 -4.32 11.19 -11.30
CA VAL A 272 -4.50 9.75 -11.43
C VAL A 272 -3.72 9.26 -12.64
N ASP A 273 -2.87 8.28 -12.46
CA ASP A 273 -2.06 7.67 -13.52
C ASP A 273 -2.65 6.37 -14.04
N ILE A 274 -3.24 5.60 -13.14
CA ILE A 274 -3.65 4.23 -13.33
C ILE A 274 -5.08 4.06 -12.84
N VAL A 275 -5.89 3.34 -13.60
CA VAL A 275 -7.19 2.84 -13.16
C VAL A 275 -7.15 1.33 -13.08
N SER A 276 -7.88 0.74 -12.13
CA SER A 276 -7.90 -0.70 -11.92
C SER A 276 -9.31 -1.22 -11.67
N ASN A 277 -9.49 -2.52 -11.81
CA ASN A 277 -10.68 -3.23 -11.35
C ASN A 277 -10.31 -4.65 -10.90
N HIS A 278 -11.23 -5.30 -10.18
CA HIS A 278 -11.08 -6.65 -9.66
C HIS A 278 -12.15 -7.57 -10.25
N TYR A 279 -11.79 -8.83 -10.47
CA TYR A 279 -12.64 -9.80 -11.17
C TYR A 279 -12.70 -11.13 -10.42
N TYR A 280 -13.84 -11.38 -9.78
CA TYR A 280 -14.09 -12.59 -9.01
C TYR A 280 -15.30 -13.36 -9.56
N THR A 281 -16.30 -13.60 -8.72
CA THR A 281 -17.50 -14.35 -9.09
C THR A 281 -18.54 -13.49 -9.78
N ASN A 282 -19.49 -14.14 -10.46
CA ASN A 282 -20.63 -13.45 -11.08
C ASN A 282 -21.51 -12.70 -10.08
N ALA A 283 -21.44 -13.01 -8.78
CA ALA A 283 -22.21 -12.33 -7.75
C ALA A 283 -21.88 -10.83 -7.65
N ASP A 284 -20.67 -10.45 -8.03
CA ASP A 284 -20.18 -9.06 -8.04
C ASP A 284 -20.34 -8.39 -9.40
N ASN A 285 -21.04 -9.00 -10.35
CA ASN A 285 -21.15 -8.58 -11.76
C ASN A 285 -19.79 -8.53 -12.50
N ASN A 286 -18.74 -9.09 -11.93
CA ASN A 286 -17.43 -9.19 -12.54
C ASN A 286 -17.28 -10.56 -13.21
N HIS A 287 -17.19 -10.57 -14.53
CA HIS A 287 -17.03 -11.78 -15.35
C HIS A 287 -15.90 -11.58 -16.36
N PRO A 288 -15.39 -12.66 -17.00
CA PRO A 288 -14.24 -12.56 -17.92
C PRO A 288 -14.37 -11.53 -19.02
N GLY A 289 -15.58 -11.30 -19.56
CA GLY A 289 -15.85 -10.29 -20.57
C GLY A 289 -15.70 -8.85 -20.07
N GLN A 290 -15.78 -8.64 -18.76
CA GLN A 290 -15.67 -7.31 -18.14
C GLN A 290 -14.28 -6.70 -18.34
N VAL A 291 -13.20 -7.50 -18.29
CA VAL A 291 -11.83 -7.01 -18.56
C VAL A 291 -11.75 -6.27 -19.88
N THR A 292 -12.33 -6.85 -20.93
CA THR A 292 -12.34 -6.22 -22.27
C THR A 292 -13.23 -4.98 -22.33
N GLN A 293 -14.35 -4.99 -21.61
CA GLN A 293 -15.26 -3.83 -21.53
C GLN A 293 -14.58 -2.68 -20.80
N ASP A 294 -13.94 -2.93 -19.67
CA ASP A 294 -13.23 -1.92 -18.90
C ASP A 294 -12.05 -1.34 -19.70
N LEU A 295 -11.27 -2.18 -20.36
CA LEU A 295 -10.18 -1.71 -21.22
C LEU A 295 -10.69 -0.77 -22.33
N ARG A 296 -11.85 -1.10 -22.94
CA ARG A 296 -12.51 -0.21 -23.90
C ARG A 296 -12.99 1.09 -23.28
N ALA A 297 -13.53 1.03 -22.05
CA ALA A 297 -13.98 2.23 -21.33
C ALA A 297 -12.80 3.14 -20.98
N VAL A 298 -11.65 2.58 -20.63
CA VAL A 298 -10.41 3.35 -20.43
C VAL A 298 -9.92 4.03 -21.70
N GLY A 299 -10.10 3.39 -22.86
CA GLY A 299 -9.87 4.00 -24.17
C GLY A 299 -8.47 4.56 -24.39
N GLY A 300 -7.47 4.01 -23.75
CA GLY A 300 -6.08 4.48 -23.84
C GLY A 300 -5.77 5.78 -23.11
N GLN A 301 -6.71 6.32 -22.31
CA GLN A 301 -6.53 7.58 -21.59
C GLN A 301 -5.63 7.44 -20.36
N LYS A 302 -5.64 6.28 -19.74
CA LYS A 302 -4.85 5.93 -18.55
C LYS A 302 -4.22 4.55 -18.73
N VAL A 303 -3.26 4.25 -17.86
CA VAL A 303 -2.80 2.88 -17.67
C VAL A 303 -3.93 2.06 -17.06
N TYR A 304 -4.10 0.81 -17.51
CA TYR A 304 -5.10 -0.09 -16.96
C TYR A 304 -4.45 -1.31 -16.32
N LEU A 305 -4.84 -1.58 -15.07
CA LEU A 305 -4.43 -2.77 -14.33
C LEU A 305 -5.63 -3.64 -13.96
N VAL A 306 -5.45 -4.95 -14.01
CA VAL A 306 -6.29 -5.91 -13.30
C VAL A 306 -5.69 -6.07 -11.90
N GLY A 307 -6.26 -5.37 -10.91
CA GLY A 307 -5.73 -5.31 -9.55
C GLY A 307 -5.80 -6.63 -8.82
N GLU A 308 -6.90 -7.36 -9.03
CA GLU A 308 -7.11 -8.71 -8.51
C GLU A 308 -8.00 -9.52 -9.45
N PHE A 309 -7.74 -10.83 -9.56
CA PHE A 309 -8.66 -11.77 -10.20
C PHE A 309 -8.41 -13.18 -9.67
N GLY A 310 -9.45 -13.94 -9.44
CA GLY A 310 -9.31 -15.29 -8.90
C GLY A 310 -10.60 -15.86 -8.33
N LEU A 311 -10.49 -16.92 -7.54
CA LEU A 311 -11.61 -17.62 -6.89
C LEU A 311 -12.74 -18.00 -7.87
N LEU A 312 -12.35 -18.39 -9.08
CA LEU A 312 -13.23 -18.70 -10.20
C LEU A 312 -13.03 -20.16 -10.65
N PRO A 313 -14.04 -20.77 -11.28
CA PRO A 313 -13.84 -22.03 -12.00
C PRO A 313 -12.69 -21.92 -13.01
N ALA A 314 -11.98 -23.01 -13.23
CA ALA A 314 -10.75 -23.04 -14.04
C ALA A 314 -10.93 -22.50 -15.46
N ASP A 315 -12.08 -22.76 -16.10
CA ASP A 315 -12.43 -22.27 -17.43
C ASP A 315 -12.60 -20.74 -17.45
N GLN A 316 -13.26 -20.17 -16.45
CA GLN A 316 -13.44 -18.72 -16.30
C GLN A 316 -12.11 -18.04 -15.96
N LEU A 317 -11.32 -18.62 -15.06
CA LEU A 317 -9.98 -18.12 -14.72
C LEU A 317 -9.10 -18.08 -15.98
N ASN A 318 -9.08 -19.16 -16.76
CA ASN A 318 -8.36 -19.20 -18.02
C ASN A 318 -8.87 -18.13 -19.00
N ALA A 319 -10.17 -17.92 -19.11
CA ALA A 319 -10.73 -16.88 -19.98
C ALA A 319 -10.29 -15.46 -19.59
N ILE A 320 -10.24 -15.15 -18.28
CA ILE A 320 -9.68 -13.89 -17.80
C ILE A 320 -8.20 -13.78 -18.15
N MET A 321 -7.40 -14.80 -17.87
CA MET A 321 -5.97 -14.83 -18.21
C MET A 321 -5.72 -14.60 -19.70
N GLN A 322 -6.50 -15.24 -20.58
CA GLN A 322 -6.41 -15.03 -22.03
C GLN A 322 -6.76 -13.59 -22.41
N SER A 323 -7.80 -13.00 -21.79
CA SER A 323 -8.17 -11.61 -22.03
C SER A 323 -7.07 -10.63 -21.62
N ILE A 324 -6.34 -10.91 -20.54
CA ILE A 324 -5.22 -10.10 -20.07
C ILE A 324 -4.02 -10.23 -21.01
N VAL A 325 -3.63 -11.46 -21.34
CA VAL A 325 -2.42 -11.74 -22.14
C VAL A 325 -2.54 -11.18 -23.56
N HIS A 326 -3.72 -11.26 -24.16
CA HIS A 326 -3.98 -10.83 -25.55
C HIS A 326 -4.52 -9.40 -25.66
N SER A 327 -4.35 -8.58 -24.64
CA SER A 327 -4.80 -7.18 -24.63
C SER A 327 -3.70 -6.21 -24.20
N ASP A 328 -4.02 -4.91 -24.16
CA ASP A 328 -3.14 -3.84 -23.73
C ASP A 328 -3.20 -3.59 -22.19
N VAL A 329 -3.69 -4.54 -21.40
CA VAL A 329 -3.59 -4.49 -19.94
C VAL A 329 -2.11 -4.45 -19.53
N ASN A 330 -1.75 -3.44 -18.74
CA ASN A 330 -0.34 -3.19 -18.38
C ASN A 330 0.16 -4.08 -17.24
N GLY A 331 -0.74 -4.50 -16.36
CA GLY A 331 -0.40 -5.36 -15.24
C GLY A 331 -1.61 -6.12 -14.72
N ALA A 332 -1.35 -7.28 -14.15
CA ALA A 332 -2.38 -8.11 -13.54
C ALA A 332 -1.83 -8.86 -12.31
N GLN A 333 -2.69 -9.02 -11.31
CA GLN A 333 -2.40 -9.76 -10.08
C GLN A 333 -3.46 -10.83 -9.88
N ALA A 334 -3.05 -12.09 -9.91
CA ALA A 334 -3.93 -13.20 -9.53
C ALA A 334 -4.10 -13.18 -8.00
N ALA A 335 -5.34 -13.27 -7.53
CA ALA A 335 -5.65 -13.50 -6.13
C ALA A 335 -5.84 -15.00 -5.90
N GLY A 336 -5.16 -15.54 -4.92
CA GLY A 336 -5.20 -16.95 -4.54
C GLY A 336 -6.02 -17.22 -3.31
#